data_d9e26d741c1e38fbfa59ea91fa661886
#
_entry.id   d9e26d741c1e38fbfa59ea91fa661886
#
_cell.length_a   1.000
_cell.length_b   1.000
_cell.length_c   1.000
_cell.angle_alpha   90.00
_cell.angle_beta   90.00
_cell.angle_gamma   90.00
#
_symmetry.space_group_name_H-M   'P 1'
#
loop_
_entity.id
_entity.type
_entity.pdbx_description
1 polymer ?
#
loop_
_entity_poly.entity_id
_entity_poly.type
_entity_poly.pdbx_seq_one_letter_code
_entity_poly.pdbx_strand_id
1 'polypeptide(L)'
;MELQQEVEQFLYRQSELLDTKQWQGWIDLFADDGVYWVPADPAHKHWDGVPSIFAEDKNLMTVRMKRVLHPDAWSQRPLWATNHVVSNVVLEKSSADEVVVRSRFHMMELRRDDVRHFAGAYRHHLKRSPDGYRIKLQRVDMTNAQATYDYVLQVWV
;
A
#
# COMPACT_ATOMS: atom_id res chain seq x y z
N MET A 1 -7.86 1.80 24.26
CA MET A 1 -7.39 0.78 23.31
C MET A 1 -5.86 0.72 23.38
N GLU A 2 -5.29 -0.45 23.45
CA GLU A 2 -3.84 -0.59 23.49
C GLU A 2 -3.23 -0.23 22.13
N LEU A 3 -1.99 0.26 22.14
CA LEU A 3 -1.29 0.70 20.94
C LEU A 3 -1.26 -0.36 19.83
N GLN A 4 -0.99 -1.61 20.20
CA GLN A 4 -1.01 -2.73 19.25
C GLN A 4 -2.35 -2.79 18.52
N GLN A 5 -3.43 -2.73 19.26
CA GLN A 5 -4.78 -2.82 18.71
C GLN A 5 -5.13 -1.61 17.83
N GLU A 6 -4.71 -0.40 18.25
CA GLU A 6 -4.92 0.80 17.45
C GLU A 6 -4.22 0.71 16.09
N VAL A 7 -2.98 0.24 16.09
CA VAL A 7 -2.20 0.08 14.86
C VAL A 7 -2.81 -1.00 13.98
N GLU A 8 -3.22 -2.13 14.55
CA GLU A 8 -3.90 -3.18 13.80
C GLU A 8 -5.17 -2.66 13.12
N GLN A 9 -6.02 -1.93 13.85
CA GLN A 9 -7.23 -1.35 13.28
C GLN A 9 -6.92 -0.35 12.16
N PHE A 10 -5.86 0.43 12.28
CA PHE A 10 -5.42 1.33 11.21
C PHE A 10 -5.03 0.57 9.94
N LEU A 11 -4.27 -0.52 10.08
CA LEU A 11 -3.85 -1.34 8.94
C LEU A 11 -5.05 -2.05 8.29
N TYR A 12 -6.00 -2.53 9.09
CA TYR A 12 -7.22 -3.15 8.55
C TYR A 12 -8.08 -2.13 7.80
N ARG A 13 -8.19 -0.91 8.32
CA ARG A 13 -8.89 0.18 7.63
C ARG A 13 -8.24 0.50 6.28
N GLN A 14 -6.92 0.53 6.21
CA GLN A 14 -6.20 0.73 4.96
C GLN A 14 -6.60 -0.32 3.92
N SER A 15 -6.59 -1.59 4.31
CA SER A 15 -7.00 -2.70 3.43
C SER A 15 -8.45 -2.57 2.99
N GLU A 16 -9.34 -2.23 3.89
CA GLU A 16 -10.77 -2.02 3.61
C GLU A 16 -10.97 -0.93 2.57
N LEU A 17 -10.27 0.19 2.69
CA LEU A 17 -10.38 1.30 1.74
C LEU A 17 -9.94 0.88 0.34
N LEU A 18 -8.85 0.11 0.22
CA LEU A 18 -8.40 -0.40 -1.08
C LEU A 18 -9.39 -1.40 -1.67
N ASP A 19 -9.88 -2.35 -0.86
CA ASP A 19 -10.75 -3.43 -1.35
C ASP A 19 -12.14 -2.93 -1.71
N THR A 20 -12.59 -1.84 -1.10
CA THR A 20 -13.86 -1.20 -1.43
C THR A 20 -13.72 -0.07 -2.45
N LYS A 21 -12.55 0.09 -3.03
CA LYS A 21 -12.25 1.11 -4.06
C LYS A 21 -12.47 2.55 -3.58
N GLN A 22 -12.28 2.79 -2.29
CA GLN A 22 -12.30 4.13 -1.71
C GLN A 22 -10.89 4.73 -1.76
N TRP A 23 -10.37 4.91 -2.96
CA TRP A 23 -8.97 5.27 -3.18
C TRP A 23 -8.61 6.66 -2.67
N GLN A 24 -9.51 7.64 -2.77
CA GLN A 24 -9.25 8.95 -2.17
C GLN A 24 -9.09 8.84 -0.65
N GLY A 25 -9.94 8.05 0.02
CA GLY A 25 -9.82 7.80 1.44
C GLY A 25 -8.51 7.13 1.81
N TRP A 26 -8.02 6.21 0.97
CA TRP A 26 -6.71 5.58 1.15
C TRP A 26 -5.57 6.59 1.00
N ILE A 27 -5.61 7.42 -0.04
CA ILE A 27 -4.61 8.49 -0.25
C ILE A 27 -4.58 9.45 0.94
N ASP A 28 -5.74 9.77 1.50
CA ASP A 28 -5.88 10.68 2.64
C ASP A 28 -5.27 10.12 3.95
N LEU A 29 -4.98 8.81 4.00
CA LEU A 29 -4.24 8.22 5.12
C LEU A 29 -2.78 8.60 5.13
N PHE A 30 -2.23 9.06 4.01
CA PHE A 30 -0.83 9.46 3.90
C PHE A 30 -0.65 10.89 4.41
N ALA A 31 0.49 11.13 5.07
CA ALA A 31 0.94 12.49 5.37
C ALA A 31 1.20 13.26 4.07
N ASP A 32 1.25 14.58 4.13
CA ASP A 32 1.46 15.42 2.93
C ASP A 32 2.73 15.05 2.18
N ASP A 33 3.78 14.66 2.88
CA ASP A 33 5.06 14.17 2.34
C ASP A 33 5.16 12.64 2.30
N GLY A 34 4.03 11.96 2.46
CA GLY A 34 3.99 10.49 2.50
C GLY A 34 4.35 9.84 1.18
N VAL A 35 4.96 8.67 1.25
CA VAL A 35 5.40 7.90 0.09
C VAL A 35 4.94 6.44 0.19
N TYR A 36 4.41 5.94 -0.92
CA TYR A 36 4.14 4.52 -1.15
C TYR A 36 5.25 3.95 -2.02
N TRP A 37 5.99 2.98 -1.49
CA TRP A 37 7.18 2.45 -2.14
C TRP A 37 7.16 0.93 -2.22
N VAL A 38 7.22 0.41 -3.44
CA VAL A 38 7.40 -1.02 -3.72
C VAL A 38 8.75 -1.17 -4.42
N PRO A 39 9.84 -1.48 -3.68
CA PRO A 39 11.16 -1.62 -4.27
C PRO A 39 11.23 -2.80 -5.24
N ALA A 40 12.02 -2.64 -6.31
CA ALA A 40 12.32 -3.74 -7.23
C ALA A 40 13.35 -4.71 -6.63
N ASP A 41 14.17 -4.24 -5.70
CA ASP A 41 15.21 -5.01 -5.03
C ASP A 41 15.08 -4.83 -3.50
N PRO A 42 14.93 -5.93 -2.73
CA PRO A 42 14.82 -5.83 -1.26
C PRO A 42 16.07 -5.26 -0.59
N ALA A 43 17.22 -5.25 -1.28
CA ALA A 43 18.45 -4.65 -0.76
C ALA A 43 18.41 -3.12 -0.72
N HIS A 44 17.53 -2.49 -1.48
CA HIS A 44 17.40 -1.02 -1.50
C HIS A 44 16.87 -0.52 -0.16
N LYS A 45 17.53 0.50 0.39
CA LYS A 45 17.23 1.08 1.70
C LYS A 45 16.42 2.36 1.62
N HIS A 46 16.45 3.05 0.48
CA HIS A 46 15.79 4.33 0.27
C HIS A 46 15.15 4.35 -1.12
N TRP A 47 13.98 4.98 -1.22
CA TRP A 47 13.18 4.97 -2.45
C TRP A 47 13.72 5.92 -3.53
N ASP A 48 14.48 6.95 -3.15
CA ASP A 48 14.97 7.97 -4.08
C ASP A 48 16.15 7.44 -4.89
N GLY A 49 16.10 7.64 -6.22
CA GLY A 49 17.19 7.32 -7.13
C GLY A 49 17.42 5.84 -7.40
N VAL A 50 16.47 4.95 -7.06
CA VAL A 50 16.57 3.51 -7.30
C VAL A 50 15.39 3.01 -8.14
N PRO A 51 15.58 1.90 -8.92
CA PRO A 51 14.46 1.28 -9.62
C PRO A 51 13.41 0.75 -8.64
N SER A 52 12.14 1.03 -8.93
CA SER A 52 11.03 0.62 -8.10
C SER A 52 9.86 0.14 -8.97
N ILE A 53 9.05 -0.78 -8.43
CA ILE A 53 7.77 -1.13 -9.06
C ILE A 53 6.81 0.05 -8.87
N PHE A 54 6.74 0.60 -7.66
CA PHE A 54 6.08 1.87 -7.35
C PHE A 54 6.98 2.71 -6.46
N ALA A 55 7.03 4.01 -6.71
CA ALA A 55 7.58 5.02 -5.81
C ALA A 55 6.75 6.27 -6.00
N GLU A 56 5.70 6.42 -5.19
CA GLU A 56 4.67 7.42 -5.43
C GLU A 56 4.47 8.33 -4.21
N ASP A 57 4.51 9.64 -4.43
CA ASP A 57 4.00 10.63 -3.49
C ASP A 57 2.47 10.77 -3.66
N LYS A 58 1.84 11.64 -2.88
CA LYS A 58 0.39 11.85 -2.94
C LYS A 58 -0.07 12.39 -4.30
N ASN A 59 0.76 13.19 -4.98
CA ASN A 59 0.42 13.69 -6.30
C ASN A 59 0.35 12.57 -7.33
N LEU A 60 1.33 11.67 -7.33
CA LEU A 60 1.34 10.52 -8.23
C LEU A 60 0.22 9.54 -7.93
N MET A 61 -0.08 9.29 -6.65
CA MET A 61 -1.23 8.47 -6.25
C MET A 61 -2.54 9.05 -6.80
N THR A 62 -2.70 10.36 -6.70
CA THR A 62 -3.89 11.06 -7.19
C THR A 62 -4.01 10.97 -8.71
N VAL A 63 -2.89 11.14 -9.42
CA VAL A 63 -2.85 10.99 -10.88
C VAL A 63 -3.25 9.57 -11.29
N ARG A 64 -2.74 8.55 -10.59
CA ARG A 64 -3.09 7.15 -10.84
C ARG A 64 -4.58 6.90 -10.62
N MET A 65 -5.14 7.39 -9.51
CA MET A 65 -6.57 7.26 -9.21
C MET A 65 -7.42 7.88 -10.32
N LYS A 66 -7.10 9.09 -10.73
CA LYS A 66 -7.85 9.79 -11.78
C LYS A 66 -7.77 9.05 -13.13
N ARG A 67 -6.62 8.45 -13.43
CA ARG A 67 -6.45 7.66 -14.65
C ARG A 67 -7.35 6.43 -14.63
N VAL A 68 -7.40 5.71 -13.51
CA VAL A 68 -8.24 4.52 -13.36
C VAL A 68 -9.72 4.86 -13.53
N LEU A 69 -10.15 6.00 -12.98
CA LEU A 69 -11.54 6.44 -13.02
C LEU A 69 -11.92 7.13 -14.33
N HIS A 70 -10.96 7.42 -15.21
CA HIS A 70 -11.24 8.13 -16.45
C HIS A 70 -12.13 7.29 -17.38
N PRO A 71 -13.16 7.87 -18.03
CA PRO A 71 -14.06 7.12 -18.92
C PRO A 71 -13.36 6.43 -20.08
N ASP A 72 -12.25 6.99 -20.58
CA ASP A 72 -11.49 6.47 -21.72
C ASP A 72 -10.36 5.52 -21.32
N ALA A 73 -10.29 5.11 -20.07
CA ALA A 73 -9.27 4.19 -19.56
C ALA A 73 -9.64 2.73 -19.92
N TRP A 74 -9.57 2.35 -21.19
CA TRP A 74 -9.95 1.02 -21.69
C TRP A 74 -9.19 -0.11 -21.02
N SER A 75 -7.89 0.07 -20.75
CA SER A 75 -7.05 -0.95 -20.10
C SER A 75 -7.46 -1.23 -18.64
N GLN A 76 -8.28 -0.35 -18.06
CA GLN A 76 -8.77 -0.47 -16.69
C GLN A 76 -10.18 -1.09 -16.61
N ARG A 77 -10.76 -1.46 -17.76
CA ARG A 77 -12.12 -2.00 -17.83
C ARG A 77 -12.13 -3.49 -18.17
N PRO A 78 -12.99 -4.29 -17.51
CA PRO A 78 -13.67 -3.95 -16.28
C PRO A 78 -12.67 -3.69 -15.14
N LEU A 79 -13.07 -2.92 -14.13
CA LEU A 79 -12.22 -2.67 -12.98
C LEU A 79 -11.91 -3.99 -12.27
N TRP A 80 -10.67 -4.11 -11.80
CA TRP A 80 -10.25 -5.23 -10.98
C TRP A 80 -10.93 -5.22 -9.61
N ALA A 81 -10.94 -6.36 -8.93
CA ALA A 81 -11.31 -6.47 -7.54
C ALA A 81 -10.11 -7.00 -6.75
N THR A 82 -9.95 -6.52 -5.54
CA THR A 82 -8.86 -6.97 -4.66
C THR A 82 -9.39 -7.41 -3.31
N ASN A 83 -8.63 -8.29 -2.67
CA ASN A 83 -8.90 -8.70 -1.29
C ASN A 83 -7.56 -8.81 -0.56
N HIS A 84 -7.37 -7.96 0.45
CA HIS A 84 -6.17 -7.93 1.27
C HIS A 84 -6.41 -8.62 2.60
N VAL A 85 -5.43 -9.41 3.04
CA VAL A 85 -5.36 -9.94 4.40
C VAL A 85 -4.05 -9.48 5.01
N VAL A 86 -4.12 -8.78 6.14
CA VAL A 86 -2.96 -8.30 6.88
C VAL A 86 -2.82 -9.10 8.17
N SER A 87 -1.60 -9.52 8.46
CA SER A 87 -1.31 -10.35 9.63
C SER A 87 0.09 -10.08 10.18
N ASN A 88 0.42 -10.76 11.29
CA ASN A 88 1.76 -10.74 11.86
C ASN A 88 2.25 -9.30 12.15
N VAL A 89 1.39 -8.51 12.76
CA VAL A 89 1.65 -7.11 13.07
C VAL A 89 2.59 -7.02 14.27
N VAL A 90 3.75 -6.40 14.08
CA VAL A 90 4.79 -6.26 15.11
C VAL A 90 5.23 -4.79 15.18
N LEU A 91 5.12 -4.20 16.35
CA LEU A 91 5.63 -2.87 16.61
C LEU A 91 7.14 -2.93 16.75
N GLU A 92 7.88 -2.22 15.90
CA GLU A 92 9.34 -2.18 15.92
C GLU A 92 9.85 -1.00 16.75
N LYS A 93 9.17 0.16 16.65
CA LYS A 93 9.49 1.38 17.40
C LYS A 93 8.22 2.10 17.77
N SER A 94 8.24 2.77 18.91
CA SER A 94 7.17 3.66 19.33
C SER A 94 7.77 4.83 20.09
N SER A 95 7.39 6.05 19.67
CA SER A 95 7.75 7.29 20.36
C SER A 95 6.51 8.18 20.48
N ALA A 96 6.68 9.38 21.05
CA ALA A 96 5.59 10.35 21.12
C ALA A 96 5.08 10.77 19.73
N ASP A 97 5.94 10.76 18.72
CA ASP A 97 5.65 11.30 17.38
C ASP A 97 5.43 10.23 16.31
N GLU A 98 6.02 9.05 16.46
CA GLU A 98 6.08 8.06 15.39
C GLU A 98 5.95 6.63 15.93
N VAL A 99 5.32 5.79 15.10
CA VAL A 99 5.30 4.33 15.29
C VAL A 99 5.81 3.69 14.02
N VAL A 100 6.77 2.77 14.16
CA VAL A 100 7.23 1.93 13.06
C VAL A 100 6.71 0.53 13.28
N VAL A 101 5.99 0.00 12.29
CA VAL A 101 5.34 -1.30 12.38
C VAL A 101 5.67 -2.13 11.14
N ARG A 102 5.96 -3.40 11.34
CA ARG A 102 6.04 -4.37 10.26
C ARG A 102 4.86 -5.33 10.33
N SER A 103 4.46 -5.80 9.16
CA SER A 103 3.39 -6.79 9.05
C SER A 103 3.57 -7.62 7.79
N ARG A 104 2.70 -8.58 7.60
CA ARG A 104 2.65 -9.42 6.39
C ARG A 104 1.32 -9.21 5.71
N PHE A 105 1.29 -9.42 4.39
CA PHE A 105 0.04 -9.36 3.65
C PHE A 105 -0.05 -10.46 2.61
N HIS A 106 -1.28 -10.84 2.33
CA HIS A 106 -1.67 -11.54 1.12
C HIS A 106 -2.74 -10.71 0.42
N MET A 107 -2.64 -10.60 -0.89
CA MET A 107 -3.62 -9.90 -1.68
C MET A 107 -3.98 -10.75 -2.90
N MET A 108 -5.26 -10.96 -3.10
CA MET A 108 -5.80 -11.56 -4.31
C MET A 108 -6.35 -10.46 -5.21
N GLU A 109 -6.00 -10.51 -6.48
CA GLU A 109 -6.56 -9.64 -7.51
C GLU A 109 -7.38 -10.48 -8.46
N LEU A 110 -8.64 -10.10 -8.66
CA LEU A 110 -9.49 -10.63 -9.72
C LEU A 110 -9.59 -9.60 -10.82
N ARG A 111 -9.19 -9.97 -12.03
CA ARG A 111 -9.32 -9.14 -13.22
C ARG A 111 -9.92 -9.97 -14.34
N ARG A 112 -11.17 -9.65 -14.74
CA ARG A 112 -11.97 -10.50 -15.60
C ARG A 112 -12.10 -11.89 -14.97
N ASP A 113 -11.61 -12.95 -15.62
CA ASP A 113 -11.64 -14.32 -15.07
C ASP A 113 -10.29 -14.74 -14.48
N ASP A 114 -9.29 -13.86 -14.53
CA ASP A 114 -7.94 -14.16 -14.08
C ASP A 114 -7.75 -13.75 -12.62
N VAL A 115 -7.18 -14.68 -11.86
CA VAL A 115 -6.83 -14.45 -10.45
C VAL A 115 -5.31 -14.44 -10.32
N ARG A 116 -4.78 -13.37 -9.68
CA ARG A 116 -3.39 -13.32 -9.29
C ARG A 116 -3.28 -13.21 -7.77
N HIS A 117 -2.28 -13.86 -7.23
CA HIS A 117 -1.93 -13.75 -5.83
C HIS A 117 -0.64 -12.97 -5.66
N PHE A 118 -0.65 -12.06 -4.69
CA PHE A 118 0.54 -11.34 -4.25
C PHE A 118 0.70 -11.54 -2.75
N ALA A 119 1.93 -11.62 -2.30
CA ALA A 119 2.25 -11.73 -0.89
C ALA A 119 3.55 -11.00 -0.60
N GLY A 120 3.70 -10.55 0.63
CA GLY A 120 4.91 -9.88 1.02
C GLY A 120 4.86 -9.33 2.43
N ALA A 121 5.72 -8.35 2.66
CA ALA A 121 5.84 -7.68 3.95
C ALA A 121 5.63 -6.19 3.79
N TYR A 122 4.95 -5.59 4.76
CA TYR A 122 4.85 -4.15 4.90
C TYR A 122 5.80 -3.67 5.99
N ARG A 123 6.33 -2.47 5.79
CA ARG A 123 6.87 -1.65 6.87
C ARG A 123 6.26 -0.27 6.75
N HIS A 124 5.50 0.11 7.78
CA HIS A 124 4.85 1.41 7.86
C HIS A 124 5.60 2.30 8.85
N HIS A 125 5.91 3.51 8.43
CA HIS A 125 6.30 4.61 9.31
C HIS A 125 5.08 5.49 9.48
N LEU A 126 4.49 5.45 10.68
CA LEU A 126 3.23 6.14 10.99
C LEU A 126 3.53 7.34 11.87
N LYS A 127 3.12 8.51 11.41
CA LYS A 127 3.17 9.74 12.19
C LYS A 127 1.89 9.84 13.04
N ARG A 128 2.04 10.14 14.32
CA ARG A 128 0.89 10.39 15.18
C ARG A 128 0.24 11.73 14.82
N SER A 129 -1.08 11.75 14.80
CA SER A 129 -1.87 12.96 14.57
C SER A 129 -3.01 13.03 15.58
N PRO A 130 -3.66 14.20 15.76
CA PRO A 130 -4.75 14.34 16.74
C PRO A 130 -5.90 13.36 16.51
N ASP A 131 -6.13 12.93 15.28
CA ASP A 131 -7.20 12.01 14.90
C ASP A 131 -6.71 10.60 14.59
N GLY A 132 -5.48 10.25 14.99
CA GLY A 132 -4.93 8.90 14.81
C GLY A 132 -3.54 8.89 14.21
N TYR A 133 -3.41 8.37 12.99
CA TYR A 133 -2.11 8.22 12.32
C TYR A 133 -2.17 8.72 10.89
N ARG A 134 -0.97 9.12 10.37
CA ARG A 134 -0.75 9.35 8.95
C ARG A 134 0.48 8.56 8.50
N ILE A 135 0.43 8.01 7.29
CA ILE A 135 1.53 7.23 6.73
C ILE A 135 2.59 8.17 6.19
N LYS A 136 3.79 8.16 6.76
CA LYS A 136 4.97 8.83 6.20
C LYS A 136 5.62 8.02 5.12
N LEU A 137 5.73 6.72 5.35
CA LEU A 137 6.27 5.77 4.39
C LEU A 137 5.56 4.44 4.54
N GLN A 138 5.06 3.92 3.45
CA GLN A 138 4.67 2.51 3.36
C GLN A 138 5.62 1.83 2.39
N ARG A 139 6.50 1.00 2.93
CA ARG A 139 7.35 0.13 2.14
C ARG A 139 6.66 -1.22 1.96
N VAL A 140 6.60 -1.69 0.73
CA VAL A 140 6.00 -2.99 0.38
C VAL A 140 7.07 -3.85 -0.27
N ASP A 141 7.53 -4.87 0.43
CA ASP A 141 8.47 -5.84 -0.10
C ASP A 141 7.70 -7.05 -0.61
N MET A 142 7.55 -7.12 -1.92
CA MET A 142 6.88 -8.24 -2.59
C MET A 142 7.75 -9.48 -2.51
N THR A 143 7.19 -10.62 -2.13
CA THR A 143 7.92 -11.90 -2.06
C THR A 143 8.53 -12.27 -3.42
N ASN A 144 7.84 -11.92 -4.51
CA ASN A 144 8.29 -12.18 -5.88
C ASN A 144 8.64 -10.91 -6.64
N ALA A 145 9.22 -9.90 -5.95
CA ALA A 145 9.52 -8.60 -6.56
C ALA A 145 10.39 -8.69 -7.83
N GLN A 146 11.30 -9.67 -7.88
CA GLN A 146 12.21 -9.87 -9.00
C GLN A 146 11.77 -10.98 -9.96
N ALA A 147 10.60 -11.56 -9.74
CA ALA A 147 10.05 -12.57 -10.63
C ALA A 147 9.38 -11.93 -11.86
N THR A 148 9.16 -12.75 -12.88
CA THR A 148 8.41 -12.32 -14.07
C THR A 148 6.92 -12.23 -13.76
N TYR A 149 6.29 -11.15 -14.20
CA TYR A 149 4.85 -10.96 -14.14
C TYR A 149 4.24 -11.15 -15.52
N ASP A 150 3.06 -11.74 -15.58
CA ASP A 150 2.31 -11.95 -16.83
C ASP A 150 1.86 -10.62 -17.44
N TYR A 151 1.62 -9.62 -16.61
CA TYR A 151 1.24 -8.28 -17.03
C TYR A 151 1.60 -7.25 -15.95
N VAL A 152 1.56 -5.98 -16.34
CA VAL A 152 1.95 -4.86 -15.45
C VAL A 152 1.06 -4.81 -14.22
N LEU A 153 1.69 -4.69 -13.05
CA LEU A 153 0.97 -4.45 -11.81
C LEU A 153 0.36 -3.04 -11.82
N GLN A 154 -0.96 -2.96 -11.72
CA GLN A 154 -1.70 -1.70 -11.79
C GLN A 154 -2.40 -1.33 -10.48
N VAL A 155 -2.46 -2.25 -9.54
CA VAL A 155 -3.15 -2.07 -8.27
C VAL A 155 -2.15 -1.77 -7.14
N TRP A 156 -2.61 -1.02 -6.14
CA TRP A 156 -1.86 -0.89 -4.90
C TRP A 156 -1.99 -2.19 -4.09
N VAL A 157 -0.86 -2.74 -3.71
CA VAL A 157 -0.78 -3.95 -2.89
C VAL A 157 -0.60 -3.62 -1.43
#